data_efb2c816385fabfed5ac122bb77f76c5
#
_entry.id   efb2c816385fabfed5ac122bb77f76c5
#
_cell.length_a   1.000
_cell.length_b   1.000
_cell.length_c   1.000
_cell.angle_alpha   90.00
_cell.angle_beta   90.00
_cell.angle_gamma   90.00
#
_symmetry.space_group_name_H-M   'P 1'
#
loop_
_entity.id
_entity.type
_entity.pdbx_description
1 polymer ?
#
loop_
_entity_poly.entity_id
_entity_poly.type
_entity_poly.pdbx_seq_one_letter_code
_entity_poly.pdbx_strand_id
1 'polypeptide(L)'
;MLTVVAIALADWFATGIKALVDRPRPPLRYPEPKTLVPVPHDASFPSGHAATSFAAATVLTFAFPRLAAPLFVLAAAVAFSRVYVGVHYPLDVIGGAALGVLVAIALRRLVTGRLRSRQATPAG
;
A
#
# COMPACT_ATOMS: atom_id res chain seq x y z
N MET A 1 -0.80 -11.99 -11.80
CA MET A 1 -0.96 -12.73 -10.53
C MET A 1 -0.16 -12.10 -9.38
N LEU A 2 1.12 -11.79 -9.56
CA LEU A 2 1.95 -11.19 -8.49
C LEU A 2 1.40 -9.84 -7.96
N THR A 3 0.86 -9.00 -8.84
CA THR A 3 0.25 -7.71 -8.45
C THR A 3 -0.97 -7.91 -7.54
N VAL A 4 -1.83 -8.85 -7.86
CA VAL A 4 -3.01 -9.15 -7.04
C VAL A 4 -2.60 -9.64 -5.64
N VAL A 5 -1.60 -10.52 -5.57
CA VAL A 5 -1.04 -11.01 -4.30
C VAL A 5 -0.42 -9.86 -3.49
N ALA A 6 0.33 -8.98 -4.14
CA ALA A 6 0.93 -7.84 -3.46
C ALA A 6 -0.12 -6.87 -2.89
N ILE A 7 -1.18 -6.58 -3.66
CA ILE A 7 -2.31 -5.76 -3.21
C ILE A 7 -3.00 -6.40 -2.01
N ALA A 8 -3.35 -7.69 -2.10
CA ALA A 8 -4.01 -8.41 -1.02
C ALA A 8 -3.18 -8.46 0.27
N LEU A 9 -1.87 -8.69 0.15
CA LEU A 9 -0.96 -8.67 1.29
C LEU A 9 -0.83 -7.27 1.89
N ALA A 10 -0.69 -6.23 1.06
CA ALA A 10 -0.60 -4.85 1.54
C ALA A 10 -1.87 -4.43 2.30
N ASP A 11 -3.04 -4.80 1.79
CA ASP A 11 -4.32 -4.54 2.45
C ASP A 11 -4.45 -5.32 3.77
N TRP A 12 -4.08 -6.58 3.77
CA TRP A 12 -4.10 -7.43 4.96
C TRP A 12 -3.17 -6.91 6.06
N PHE A 13 -1.94 -6.53 5.72
CA PHE A 13 -1.01 -5.92 6.67
C PHE A 13 -1.49 -4.55 7.16
N ALA A 14 -2.03 -3.72 6.26
CA ALA A 14 -2.61 -2.44 6.66
C ALA A 14 -3.75 -2.61 7.66
N THR A 15 -4.64 -3.58 7.42
CA THR A 15 -5.76 -3.90 8.33
C THR A 15 -5.24 -4.41 9.68
N GLY A 16 -4.24 -5.27 9.71
CA GLY A 16 -3.62 -5.75 10.95
C GLY A 16 -2.97 -4.62 11.77
N ILE A 17 -2.24 -3.72 11.10
CA ILE A 17 -1.61 -2.57 11.77
C ILE A 17 -2.67 -1.59 12.28
N LYS A 18 -3.77 -1.37 11.56
CA LYS A 18 -4.90 -0.53 12.02
C LYS A 18 -5.45 -1.02 13.36
N ALA A 19 -5.64 -2.33 13.51
CA ALA A 19 -6.12 -2.92 14.75
C ALA A 19 -5.15 -2.73 15.94
N LEU A 20 -3.84 -2.60 15.66
CA LEU A 20 -2.82 -2.40 16.69
C LEU A 20 -2.63 -0.92 17.06
N VAL A 21 -2.70 -0.03 16.09
CA VAL A 21 -2.42 1.41 16.29
C VAL A 21 -3.66 2.17 16.73
N ASP A 22 -4.85 1.76 16.27
CA ASP A 22 -6.18 2.33 16.60
C ASP A 22 -6.24 3.87 16.56
N ARG A 23 -5.64 4.47 15.55
CA ARG A 23 -5.57 5.93 15.40
C ARG A 23 -6.91 6.50 14.94
N PRO A 24 -7.52 7.45 15.67
CA PRO A 24 -8.77 8.09 15.24
C PRO A 24 -8.54 8.89 13.94
N ARG A 25 -9.53 8.85 13.04
CA ARG A 25 -9.50 9.62 11.79
C ARG A 25 -9.65 11.12 12.05
N PRO A 26 -9.13 11.98 11.13
CA PRO A 26 -9.23 13.44 11.29
C PRO A 26 -10.61 13.95 11.65
N PRO A 27 -11.73 13.50 11.03
CA PRO A 27 -13.04 14.04 11.30
C PRO A 27 -13.58 13.69 12.70
N LEU A 28 -13.10 12.60 13.30
CA LEU A 28 -13.47 12.24 14.67
C LEU A 28 -12.76 13.11 15.70
N ARG A 29 -11.64 13.72 15.35
CA ARG A 29 -10.84 14.58 16.22
C ARG A 29 -11.03 16.06 15.91
N TYR A 30 -11.30 16.38 14.65
CA TYR A 30 -11.49 17.72 14.13
C TYR A 30 -12.73 17.73 13.22
N PRO A 31 -13.93 18.09 13.74
CA PRO A 31 -15.17 18.02 12.95
C PRO A 31 -15.24 19.06 11.82
N GLU A 32 -14.39 20.06 11.83
CA GLU A 32 -14.27 21.07 10.77
C GLU A 32 -12.84 21.10 10.20
N PRO A 33 -12.65 21.19 8.86
CA PRO A 33 -13.71 21.21 7.82
C PRO A 33 -14.38 19.85 7.62
N LYS A 34 -15.63 19.85 7.13
CA LYS A 34 -16.39 18.61 6.83
C LYS A 34 -15.67 17.79 5.75
N THR A 35 -15.71 16.48 5.90
CA THR A 35 -15.19 15.55 4.89
C THR A 35 -16.02 15.56 3.61
N LEU A 36 -15.36 15.35 2.48
CA LEU A 36 -16.00 15.26 1.18
C LEU A 36 -16.60 13.88 0.88
N VAL A 37 -16.30 12.90 1.70
CA VAL A 37 -16.73 11.50 1.55
C VAL A 37 -17.16 10.94 2.92
N PRO A 38 -17.97 9.86 2.96
CA PRO A 38 -18.29 9.17 4.20
C PRO A 38 -17.01 8.73 4.94
N VAL A 39 -17.00 8.92 6.26
CA VAL A 39 -15.86 8.54 7.12
C VAL A 39 -15.90 7.02 7.34
N PRO A 40 -14.87 6.27 6.95
CA PRO A 40 -14.81 4.85 7.29
C PRO A 40 -14.76 4.62 8.80
N HIS A 41 -15.32 3.50 9.26
CA HIS A 41 -15.41 3.17 10.70
C HIS A 41 -14.12 2.56 11.28
N ASP A 42 -13.13 2.26 10.45
CA ASP A 42 -11.85 1.68 10.86
C ASP A 42 -10.80 2.75 11.21
N ALA A 43 -9.69 2.33 11.83
CA ALA A 43 -8.60 3.21 12.22
C ALA A 43 -7.94 3.93 11.01
N SER A 44 -7.36 5.10 11.28
CA SER A 44 -6.78 5.97 10.25
C SER A 44 -5.44 5.46 9.71
N PHE A 45 -4.56 4.95 10.57
CA PHE A 45 -3.19 4.55 10.21
C PHE A 45 -3.03 3.03 10.09
N PRO A 46 -2.35 2.54 9.06
CA PRO A 46 -1.94 3.24 7.84
C PRO A 46 -3.09 3.34 6.82
N SER A 47 -2.92 4.18 5.79
CA SER A 47 -3.88 4.27 4.70
C SER A 47 -3.84 3.04 3.80
N GLY A 48 -4.93 2.25 3.77
CA GLY A 48 -5.06 1.07 2.89
C GLY A 48 -4.99 1.43 1.41
N HIS A 49 -5.63 2.53 0.98
CA HIS A 49 -5.55 2.99 -0.42
C HIS A 49 -4.13 3.34 -0.85
N ALA A 50 -3.34 3.99 0.02
CA ALA A 50 -1.94 4.25 -0.27
C ALA A 50 -1.14 2.95 -0.33
N ALA A 51 -1.33 2.03 0.62
CA ALA A 51 -0.63 0.75 0.66
C ALA A 51 -0.88 -0.08 -0.61
N THR A 52 -2.12 -0.26 -1.00
CA THR A 52 -2.48 -1.06 -2.19
C THR A 52 -2.03 -0.42 -3.48
N SER A 53 -2.16 0.91 -3.62
CA SER A 53 -1.73 1.64 -4.82
C SER A 53 -0.21 1.58 -5.01
N PHE A 54 0.58 1.79 -3.95
CA PHE A 54 2.03 1.73 -4.01
C PHE A 54 2.55 0.30 -4.17
N ALA A 55 1.88 -0.70 -3.59
CA ALA A 55 2.20 -2.11 -3.85
C ALA A 55 2.00 -2.47 -5.33
N ALA A 56 0.86 -2.08 -5.92
CA ALA A 56 0.57 -2.30 -7.33
C ALA A 56 1.60 -1.60 -8.24
N ALA A 57 1.86 -0.30 -8.00
CA ALA A 57 2.83 0.47 -8.77
C ALA A 57 4.22 -0.16 -8.73
N THR A 58 4.67 -0.60 -7.56
CA THR A 58 5.99 -1.23 -7.37
C THR A 58 6.10 -2.55 -8.14
N VAL A 59 5.10 -3.44 -8.04
CA VAL A 59 5.12 -4.72 -8.77
C VAL A 59 5.07 -4.50 -10.28
N LEU A 60 4.21 -3.61 -10.76
CA LEU A 60 4.10 -3.30 -12.19
C LEU A 60 5.38 -2.68 -12.75
N THR A 61 6.08 -1.87 -11.97
CA THR A 61 7.37 -1.30 -12.36
C THR A 61 8.44 -2.39 -12.59
N PHE A 62 8.38 -3.50 -11.87
CA PHE A 62 9.30 -4.62 -12.11
C PHE A 62 9.09 -5.29 -13.47
N ALA A 63 7.84 -5.32 -13.94
CA ALA A 63 7.51 -5.87 -15.26
C ALA A 63 7.68 -4.83 -16.39
N PHE A 64 7.38 -3.57 -16.10
CA PHE A 64 7.34 -2.47 -17.05
C PHE A 64 8.12 -1.25 -16.54
N PRO A 65 9.49 -1.29 -16.49
CA PRO A 65 10.28 -0.22 -15.88
C PRO A 65 10.06 1.17 -16.52
N ARG A 66 9.74 1.20 -17.82
CA ARG A 66 9.46 2.46 -18.53
C ARG A 66 8.17 3.17 -18.05
N LEU A 67 7.28 2.44 -17.37
CA LEU A 67 6.05 2.97 -16.79
C LEU A 67 6.20 3.36 -15.32
N ALA A 68 7.41 3.30 -14.74
CA ALA A 68 7.64 3.60 -13.34
C ALA A 68 7.09 4.98 -12.95
N ALA A 69 7.49 6.04 -13.66
CA ALA A 69 7.06 7.40 -13.36
C ALA A 69 5.53 7.57 -13.37
N PRO A 70 4.79 7.22 -14.45
CA PRO A 70 3.34 7.37 -14.45
C PRO A 70 2.65 6.49 -13.40
N LEU A 71 3.15 5.28 -13.11
CA LEU A 71 2.58 4.41 -12.10
C LEU A 71 2.70 5.00 -10.68
N PHE A 72 3.87 5.52 -10.33
CA PHE A 72 4.06 6.17 -9.03
C PHE A 72 3.35 7.52 -8.92
N VAL A 73 3.24 8.29 -10.00
CA VAL A 73 2.42 9.51 -10.03
C VAL A 73 0.95 9.17 -9.77
N LEU A 74 0.42 8.12 -10.38
CA LEU A 74 -0.96 7.68 -10.14
C LEU A 74 -1.14 7.21 -8.68
N ALA A 75 -0.22 6.41 -8.15
CA ALA A 75 -0.26 5.97 -6.75
C ALA A 75 -0.21 7.15 -5.77
N ALA A 76 0.64 8.15 -6.05
CA ALA A 76 0.73 9.38 -5.25
C ALA A 76 -0.56 10.22 -5.34
N ALA A 77 -1.19 10.31 -6.50
CA ALA A 77 -2.48 10.98 -6.67
C ALA A 77 -3.59 10.31 -5.84
N VAL A 78 -3.65 8.97 -5.84
CA VAL A 78 -4.57 8.21 -4.99
C VAL A 78 -4.29 8.48 -3.51
N ALA A 79 -3.03 8.43 -3.06
CA ALA A 79 -2.65 8.71 -1.69
C ALA A 79 -3.02 10.14 -1.27
N PHE A 80 -2.70 11.13 -2.11
CA PHE A 80 -3.03 12.53 -1.87
C PHE A 80 -4.55 12.75 -1.77
N SER A 81 -5.33 12.08 -2.62
CA SER A 81 -6.79 12.21 -2.60
C SER A 81 -7.38 11.85 -1.22
N ARG A 82 -6.77 10.93 -0.48
CA ARG A 82 -7.23 10.53 0.86
C ARG A 82 -7.03 11.61 1.92
N VAL A 83 -5.98 12.40 1.77
CA VAL A 83 -5.75 13.59 2.61
C VAL A 83 -6.70 14.72 2.18
N TYR A 84 -6.82 14.94 0.86
CA TYR A 84 -7.67 15.99 0.30
C TYR A 84 -9.14 15.84 0.71
N VAL A 85 -9.69 14.63 0.65
CA VAL A 85 -11.08 14.37 1.10
C VAL A 85 -11.25 14.34 2.62
N GLY A 86 -10.18 14.51 3.39
CA GLY A 86 -10.21 14.72 4.84
C GLY A 86 -10.35 13.45 5.70
N VAL A 87 -10.11 12.24 5.14
CA VAL A 87 -10.27 10.97 5.90
C VAL A 87 -8.97 10.39 6.43
N HIS A 88 -7.81 10.92 6.02
CA HIS A 88 -6.49 10.50 6.46
C HIS A 88 -5.57 11.68 6.75
N TYR A 89 -4.66 11.50 7.71
CA TYR A 89 -3.54 12.42 7.92
C TYR A 89 -2.43 12.16 6.88
N PRO A 90 -1.56 13.16 6.59
CA PRO A 90 -0.41 12.95 5.70
C PRO A 90 0.48 11.75 6.09
N LEU A 91 0.72 11.54 7.40
CA LEU A 91 1.50 10.40 7.89
C LEU A 91 0.83 9.05 7.62
N ASP A 92 -0.50 8.98 7.56
CA ASP A 92 -1.21 7.73 7.26
C ASP A 92 -0.93 7.27 5.84
N VAL A 93 -0.88 8.22 4.90
CA VAL A 93 -0.61 7.91 3.49
C VAL A 93 0.87 7.64 3.23
N ILE A 94 1.78 8.32 3.93
CA ILE A 94 3.23 8.03 3.87
C ILE A 94 3.49 6.62 4.43
N GLY A 95 2.93 6.29 5.60
CA GLY A 95 3.04 4.96 6.20
C GLY A 95 2.44 3.87 5.31
N GLY A 96 1.28 4.11 4.71
CA GLY A 96 0.67 3.20 3.73
C GLY A 96 1.54 3.00 2.50
N ALA A 97 2.07 4.07 1.90
CA ALA A 97 2.95 4.00 0.74
C ALA A 97 4.22 3.17 1.04
N ALA A 98 4.87 3.43 2.17
CA ALA A 98 6.06 2.68 2.60
C ALA A 98 5.72 1.19 2.79
N LEU A 99 4.61 0.86 3.44
CA LEU A 99 4.15 -0.51 3.63
C LEU A 99 3.94 -1.21 2.28
N GLY A 100 3.25 -0.57 1.33
CA GLY A 100 3.00 -1.13 0.01
C GLY A 100 4.27 -1.45 -0.77
N VAL A 101 5.23 -0.51 -0.78
CA VAL A 101 6.54 -0.71 -1.41
C VAL A 101 7.30 -1.88 -0.77
N LEU A 102 7.36 -1.92 0.56
CA LEU A 102 8.08 -2.97 1.31
C LEU A 102 7.49 -4.36 1.05
N VAL A 103 6.16 -4.49 1.08
CA VAL A 103 5.44 -5.75 0.77
C VAL A 103 5.76 -6.21 -0.65
N ALA A 104 5.72 -5.31 -1.63
CA ALA A 104 6.02 -5.64 -3.03
C ALA A 104 7.46 -6.10 -3.23
N ILE A 105 8.43 -5.43 -2.61
CA ILE A 105 9.85 -5.81 -2.68
C ILE A 105 10.08 -7.16 -1.99
N ALA A 106 9.52 -7.37 -0.80
CA ALA A 106 9.65 -8.62 -0.07
C ALA A 106 9.07 -9.79 -0.88
N LEU A 107 7.87 -9.63 -1.44
CA LEU A 107 7.23 -10.64 -2.28
C LEU A 107 8.08 -10.99 -3.50
N ARG A 108 8.62 -9.97 -4.20
CA ARG A 108 9.52 -10.22 -5.33
C ARG A 108 10.75 -11.02 -4.92
N ARG A 109 11.41 -10.66 -3.82
CA ARG A 109 12.61 -11.37 -3.33
C ARG A 109 12.31 -12.82 -2.99
N LEU A 110 11.18 -13.10 -2.35
CA LEU A 110 10.74 -14.46 -2.02
C LEU A 110 10.50 -15.31 -3.27
N VAL A 111 9.82 -14.74 -4.27
CA VAL A 111 9.54 -15.46 -5.52
C VAL A 111 10.82 -15.72 -6.31
N THR A 112 11.70 -14.74 -6.46
CA THR A 112 12.97 -14.90 -7.21
C THR A 112 13.96 -15.80 -6.48
N GLY A 113 14.01 -15.75 -5.17
CA GLY A 113 14.85 -16.64 -4.34
C GLY A 113 14.45 -18.11 -4.49
N ARG A 114 13.13 -18.40 -4.46
CA ARG A 114 12.62 -19.77 -4.65
C ARG A 114 12.89 -20.32 -6.05
N LEU A 115 12.86 -19.49 -7.09
CA LEU A 115 13.19 -19.91 -8.45
C LEU A 115 14.67 -20.28 -8.59
N ARG A 116 15.56 -19.52 -7.97
CA ARG A 116 17.01 -19.78 -7.97
C ARG A 116 17.35 -21.08 -7.21
N SER A 117 16.73 -21.33 -6.07
CA SER A 117 17.00 -22.57 -5.30
C SER A 117 16.53 -23.83 -6.05
N ARG A 118 15.42 -23.75 -6.79
CA ARG A 118 14.94 -24.88 -7.61
C ARG A 118 15.86 -25.20 -8.80
N GLN A 119 16.54 -24.19 -9.36
CA GLN A 119 17.50 -24.38 -10.47
C GLN A 119 18.85 -24.89 -9.96
N ALA A 120 19.18 -24.68 -8.71
CA ALA A 120 20.45 -25.11 -8.11
C ALA A 120 20.45 -26.57 -7.60
N THR A 121 19.30 -27.26 -7.61
CA THR A 121 19.22 -28.68 -7.22
C THR A 121 19.50 -29.52 -8.48
N PRO A 122 20.70 -30.12 -8.64
CA PRO A 122 20.96 -31.06 -9.73
C PRO A 122 20.04 -32.25 -9.59
N ALA A 123 19.46 -32.69 -10.71
CA ALA A 123 18.80 -33.99 -10.80
C ALA A 123 19.85 -35.06 -10.47
N GLY A 124 19.71 -35.63 -9.26
CA GLY A 124 20.50 -36.78 -8.85
C GLY A 124 20.04 -38.07 -9.56
#